data_643ace9f60edbc777bc7dac13ba73ad0
#
_entry.id   643ace9f60edbc777bc7dac13ba73ad0
#
_cell.length_a   1.000
_cell.length_b   1.000
_cell.length_c   1.000
_cell.angle_alpha   90.00
_cell.angle_beta   90.00
_cell.angle_gamma   90.00
#
_symmetry.space_group_name_H-M   'P 1'
#
loop_
_entity.id
_entity.type
_entity.pdbx_description
1 polymer ?
#
loop_
_entity_poly.entity_id
_entity_poly.type
_entity_poly.pdbx_seq_one_letter_code
_entity_poly.pdbx_strand_id
1 'polypeptide(L)'
;MANLTIKQLRYFDALAQHGHFGRAADACAISQPALSMRIKELEEELGTPLVERGPRQLRLTPFGEDFVAKAREVLRGVDELGDLARAAKGRLAGRLRIGGIPTIAPYLLPAIIGRLSLEHDDLDIHVRESLTSKLITELHEGRLDTAILALPISEPAFTEVALFEEDFVLVRPPEDADKPVPDREGLREMRLLLLEEGHCFRDQALSFCNIQSALPRETLDGSSLSTLVQMVGSGIGVTLIPEMAVPVETRATDVSVARFPEPQPTRTIGMIWRRTSPLAGQLREVAEVVRAAAMAGRPANAA
;
A
#
# COMPACT_ATOMS: atom_id res chain seq x y z
N MET A 1 -14.60 -38.25 1.16
CA MET A 1 -14.28 -36.86 0.72
C MET A 1 -14.38 -35.98 1.95
N ALA A 2 -13.38 -35.15 2.23
CA ALA A 2 -13.43 -34.23 3.36
C ALA A 2 -14.62 -33.26 3.16
N ASN A 3 -15.43 -33.05 4.20
CA ASN A 3 -16.61 -32.19 4.14
C ASN A 3 -16.23 -30.76 4.62
N LEU A 4 -15.29 -30.14 3.91
CA LEU A 4 -14.76 -28.83 4.26
C LEU A 4 -15.82 -27.73 4.16
N THR A 5 -15.88 -26.88 5.17
CA THR A 5 -16.78 -25.72 5.21
C THR A 5 -15.99 -24.41 5.04
N ILE A 6 -16.62 -23.41 4.42
CA ILE A 6 -16.06 -22.05 4.30
C ILE A 6 -15.67 -21.47 5.67
N LYS A 7 -16.41 -21.83 6.70
CA LYS A 7 -16.16 -21.36 8.07
C LYS A 7 -14.87 -21.91 8.65
N GLN A 8 -14.58 -23.19 8.40
CA GLN A 8 -13.31 -23.81 8.79
C GLN A 8 -12.13 -23.17 8.06
N LEU A 9 -12.27 -22.93 6.74
CA LEU A 9 -11.23 -22.25 5.96
C LEU A 9 -10.93 -20.83 6.50
N ARG A 10 -11.97 -20.05 6.83
CA ARG A 10 -11.81 -18.70 7.44
C ARG A 10 -11.12 -18.77 8.80
N TYR A 11 -11.44 -19.74 9.64
CA TYR A 11 -10.81 -19.91 10.94
C TYR A 11 -9.33 -20.25 10.81
N PHE A 12 -9.01 -21.13 9.87
CA PHE A 12 -7.62 -21.51 9.65
C PHE A 12 -6.80 -20.37 9.01
N ASP A 13 -7.37 -19.65 8.04
CA ASP A 13 -6.71 -18.45 7.48
C ASP A 13 -6.44 -17.39 8.54
N ALA A 14 -7.42 -17.09 9.41
CA ALA A 14 -7.21 -16.17 10.53
C ALA A 14 -6.09 -16.64 11.47
N LEU A 15 -6.03 -17.95 11.76
CA LEU A 15 -4.97 -18.50 12.58
C LEU A 15 -3.59 -18.37 11.92
N ALA A 16 -3.50 -18.62 10.63
CA ALA A 16 -2.28 -18.47 9.84
C ALA A 16 -1.80 -16.98 9.79
N GLN A 17 -2.73 -16.03 9.66
CA GLN A 17 -2.41 -14.60 9.63
C GLN A 17 -1.92 -14.07 10.97
N HIS A 18 -2.57 -14.46 12.06
CA HIS A 18 -2.26 -13.92 13.39
C HIS A 18 -1.16 -14.67 14.12
N GLY A 19 -0.85 -15.91 13.73
CA GLY A 19 0.16 -16.75 14.39
C GLY A 19 -0.12 -17.00 15.88
N HIS A 20 -1.36 -16.78 16.35
CA HIS A 20 -1.75 -16.92 17.75
C HIS A 20 -3.25 -17.19 17.89
N PHE A 21 -3.63 -18.25 18.59
CA PHE A 21 -5.03 -18.67 18.74
C PHE A 21 -5.93 -17.60 19.34
N GLY A 22 -5.48 -16.84 20.34
CA GLY A 22 -6.28 -15.79 20.97
C GLY A 22 -6.61 -14.67 19.96
N ARG A 23 -5.59 -14.09 19.30
CA ARG A 23 -5.79 -13.03 18.30
C ARG A 23 -6.64 -13.49 17.12
N ALA A 24 -6.46 -14.72 16.67
CA ALA A 24 -7.26 -15.30 15.60
C ALA A 24 -8.73 -15.52 16.04
N ALA A 25 -8.97 -15.93 17.28
CA ALA A 25 -10.30 -16.10 17.83
C ALA A 25 -11.04 -14.74 17.93
N ASP A 26 -10.36 -13.69 18.40
CA ASP A 26 -10.89 -12.34 18.44
C ASP A 26 -11.26 -11.85 17.04
N ALA A 27 -10.38 -12.05 16.04
CA ALA A 27 -10.65 -11.71 14.65
C ALA A 27 -11.85 -12.45 14.05
N CYS A 28 -12.13 -13.67 14.53
CA CYS A 28 -13.27 -14.48 14.10
C CYS A 28 -14.52 -14.29 14.97
N ALA A 29 -14.48 -13.41 15.96
CA ALA A 29 -15.56 -13.17 16.92
C ALA A 29 -16.05 -14.46 17.63
N ILE A 30 -15.11 -15.35 18.04
CA ILE A 30 -15.36 -16.57 18.79
C ILE A 30 -14.39 -16.70 19.97
N SER A 31 -14.68 -17.62 20.89
CA SER A 31 -13.72 -17.92 21.97
C SER A 31 -12.51 -18.72 21.48
N GLN A 32 -11.35 -18.52 22.13
CA GLN A 32 -10.14 -19.29 21.81
C GLN A 32 -10.34 -20.82 21.92
N PRO A 33 -11.03 -21.37 22.95
CA PRO A 33 -11.32 -22.80 22.97
C PRO A 33 -12.15 -23.29 21.79
N ALA A 34 -13.13 -22.48 21.36
CA ALA A 34 -13.95 -22.80 20.19
C ALA A 34 -13.09 -22.83 18.91
N LEU A 35 -12.22 -21.82 18.70
CA LEU A 35 -11.30 -21.83 17.56
C LEU A 35 -10.39 -23.06 17.58
N SER A 36 -9.78 -23.36 18.74
CA SER A 36 -8.87 -24.51 18.88
C SER A 36 -9.58 -25.83 18.55
N MET A 37 -10.82 -26.00 18.98
CA MET A 37 -11.64 -27.16 18.66
C MET A 37 -11.91 -27.25 17.14
N ARG A 38 -12.28 -26.13 16.48
CA ARG A 38 -12.56 -26.12 15.04
C ARG A 38 -11.33 -26.42 14.18
N ILE A 39 -10.15 -25.95 14.60
CA ILE A 39 -8.90 -26.31 13.92
C ILE A 39 -8.60 -27.80 14.10
N LYS A 40 -8.80 -28.34 15.30
CA LYS A 40 -8.61 -29.78 15.55
C LYS A 40 -9.56 -30.64 14.72
N GLU A 41 -10.83 -30.28 14.64
CA GLU A 41 -11.81 -30.96 13.78
C GLU A 41 -11.38 -30.93 12.29
N LEU A 42 -10.85 -29.79 11.83
CA LEU A 42 -10.31 -29.64 10.46
C LEU A 42 -9.11 -30.58 10.23
N GLU A 43 -8.16 -30.63 11.16
CA GLU A 43 -7.01 -31.55 11.11
C GLU A 43 -7.46 -33.04 11.09
N GLU A 44 -8.47 -33.40 11.89
CA GLU A 44 -9.05 -34.73 11.91
C GLU A 44 -9.73 -35.11 10.57
N GLU A 45 -10.47 -34.16 9.96
CA GLU A 45 -11.07 -34.35 8.64
C GLU A 45 -10.05 -34.54 7.52
N LEU A 46 -8.93 -33.80 7.61
CA LEU A 46 -7.83 -33.89 6.64
C LEU A 46 -6.90 -35.08 6.88
N GLY A 47 -6.93 -35.65 8.09
CA GLY A 47 -6.02 -36.72 8.51
C GLY A 47 -4.57 -36.29 8.65
N THR A 48 -4.30 -34.95 8.68
CA THR A 48 -2.94 -34.40 8.68
C THR A 48 -2.93 -33.11 9.50
N PRO A 49 -1.91 -32.89 10.38
CA PRO A 49 -1.80 -31.69 11.16
C PRO A 49 -1.48 -30.45 10.29
N LEU A 50 -2.15 -29.35 10.56
CA LEU A 50 -1.95 -28.06 9.90
C LEU A 50 -1.01 -27.14 10.69
N VAL A 51 -0.91 -27.37 12.01
CA VAL A 51 -0.12 -26.52 12.90
C VAL A 51 0.80 -27.36 13.81
N GLU A 52 2.00 -26.83 14.03
CA GLU A 52 2.93 -27.33 15.03
C GLU A 52 2.63 -26.64 16.38
N ARG A 53 2.32 -27.44 17.40
CA ARG A 53 2.04 -26.94 18.75
C ARG A 53 3.34 -26.84 19.55
N GLY A 54 4.00 -25.69 19.47
CA GLY A 54 5.20 -25.41 20.26
C GLY A 54 4.91 -24.49 21.45
N PRO A 55 5.79 -24.47 22.51
CA PRO A 55 5.56 -23.72 23.76
C PRO A 55 5.63 -22.21 23.64
N ARG A 56 6.10 -21.64 22.53
CA ARG A 56 6.32 -20.19 22.37
C ARG A 56 5.75 -19.55 21.12
N GLN A 57 5.50 -20.29 20.06
CA GLN A 57 5.01 -19.75 18.79
C GLN A 57 4.27 -20.82 18.01
N LEU A 58 3.11 -20.46 17.49
CA LEU A 58 2.40 -21.28 16.53
C LEU A 58 3.13 -21.22 15.19
N ARG A 59 3.43 -22.38 14.61
CA ARG A 59 3.95 -22.50 13.24
C ARG A 59 3.02 -23.35 12.43
N LEU A 60 2.90 -23.04 11.14
CA LEU A 60 2.24 -23.94 10.21
C LEU A 60 3.17 -25.12 9.90
N THR A 61 2.58 -26.30 9.67
CA THR A 61 3.32 -27.39 9.04
C THR A 61 3.53 -27.08 7.55
N PRO A 62 4.46 -27.74 6.83
CA PRO A 62 4.57 -27.57 5.38
C PRO A 62 3.23 -27.83 4.65
N PHE A 63 2.48 -28.85 5.08
CA PHE A 63 1.13 -29.08 4.56
C PHE A 63 0.16 -27.96 4.94
N GLY A 64 0.27 -27.37 6.13
CA GLY A 64 -0.52 -26.21 6.57
C GLY A 64 -0.26 -24.97 5.72
N GLU A 65 0.99 -24.74 5.30
CA GLU A 65 1.35 -23.63 4.39
C GLU A 65 0.72 -23.81 3.00
N ASP A 66 0.81 -25.02 2.43
CA ASP A 66 0.18 -25.35 1.16
C ASP A 66 -1.35 -25.26 1.25
N PHE A 67 -1.91 -25.79 2.35
CA PHE A 67 -3.35 -25.79 2.57
C PHE A 67 -3.92 -24.37 2.74
N VAL A 68 -3.25 -23.48 3.49
CA VAL A 68 -3.73 -22.09 3.65
C VAL A 68 -3.68 -21.32 2.33
N ALA A 69 -2.67 -21.57 1.49
CA ALA A 69 -2.60 -20.96 0.17
C ALA A 69 -3.83 -21.35 -0.68
N LYS A 70 -4.21 -22.63 -0.68
CA LYS A 70 -5.41 -23.13 -1.38
C LYS A 70 -6.72 -22.67 -0.73
N ALA A 71 -6.77 -22.62 0.61
CA ALA A 71 -7.93 -22.11 1.32
C ALA A 71 -8.21 -20.64 0.96
N ARG A 72 -7.18 -19.82 0.83
CA ARG A 72 -7.30 -18.42 0.38
C ARG A 72 -7.85 -18.29 -1.03
N GLU A 73 -7.44 -19.16 -1.96
CA GLU A 73 -8.01 -19.17 -3.31
C GLU A 73 -9.53 -19.44 -3.28
N VAL A 74 -9.98 -20.41 -2.46
CA VAL A 74 -11.41 -20.74 -2.29
C VAL A 74 -12.16 -19.57 -1.63
N LEU A 75 -11.62 -19.01 -0.54
CA LEU A 75 -12.24 -17.88 0.16
C LEU A 75 -12.38 -16.67 -0.75
N ARG A 76 -11.35 -16.38 -1.56
CA ARG A 76 -11.42 -15.34 -2.58
C ARG A 76 -12.55 -15.58 -3.58
N GLY A 77 -12.70 -16.80 -4.09
CA GLY A 77 -13.81 -17.15 -4.99
C GLY A 77 -15.19 -16.93 -4.35
N VAL A 78 -15.32 -17.22 -3.05
CA VAL A 78 -16.57 -16.93 -2.31
C VAL A 78 -16.82 -15.41 -2.20
N ASP A 79 -15.79 -14.62 -1.90
CA ASP A 79 -15.91 -13.17 -1.81
C ASP A 79 -16.23 -12.55 -3.19
N GLU A 80 -15.64 -13.07 -4.28
CA GLU A 80 -15.95 -12.66 -5.66
C GLU A 80 -17.42 -12.91 -6.06
N LEU A 81 -18.08 -13.93 -5.50
CA LEU A 81 -19.53 -14.11 -5.69
C LEU A 81 -20.34 -12.95 -5.08
N GLY A 82 -19.92 -12.48 -3.91
CA GLY A 82 -20.50 -11.27 -3.29
C GLY A 82 -20.25 -10.02 -4.14
N ASP A 83 -19.06 -9.90 -4.71
CA ASP A 83 -18.69 -8.79 -5.60
C ASP A 83 -19.49 -8.81 -6.92
N LEU A 84 -19.71 -9.99 -7.49
CA LEU A 84 -20.59 -10.15 -8.64
C LEU A 84 -22.03 -9.67 -8.36
N ALA A 85 -22.57 -10.01 -7.18
CA ALA A 85 -23.89 -9.55 -6.79
C ALA A 85 -23.93 -8.01 -6.59
N ARG A 86 -22.85 -7.42 -6.10
CA ARG A 86 -22.69 -5.95 -5.99
C ARG A 86 -22.58 -5.29 -7.37
N ALA A 87 -21.75 -5.84 -8.24
CA ALA A 87 -21.57 -5.34 -9.59
C ALA A 87 -22.87 -5.32 -10.39
N ALA A 88 -23.72 -6.36 -10.22
CA ALA A 88 -25.02 -6.44 -10.89
C ALA A 88 -26.01 -5.34 -10.50
N LYS A 89 -25.81 -4.67 -9.34
CA LYS A 89 -26.64 -3.54 -8.91
C LYS A 89 -26.30 -2.23 -9.62
N GLY A 90 -25.22 -2.20 -10.42
CA GLY A 90 -24.83 -1.05 -11.24
C GLY A 90 -24.38 0.20 -10.49
N ARG A 91 -24.24 0.13 -9.15
CA ARG A 91 -23.76 1.24 -8.33
C ARG A 91 -22.67 0.79 -7.37
N LEU A 92 -21.77 1.69 -7.04
CA LEU A 92 -20.73 1.46 -6.04
C LEU A 92 -21.38 1.47 -4.63
N ALA A 93 -21.42 0.31 -3.97
CA ALA A 93 -22.01 0.14 -2.65
C ALA A 93 -21.35 -1.02 -1.89
N GLY A 94 -21.55 -1.06 -0.56
CA GLY A 94 -20.96 -2.07 0.31
C GLY A 94 -19.49 -1.82 0.56
N ARG A 95 -18.71 -2.87 0.87
CA ARG A 95 -17.30 -2.71 1.27
C ARG A 95 -16.38 -2.44 0.08
N LEU A 96 -15.55 -1.41 0.20
CA LEU A 96 -14.47 -1.07 -0.73
C LEU A 96 -13.14 -0.98 0.03
N ARG A 97 -12.20 -1.85 -0.31
CA ARG A 97 -10.89 -1.94 0.34
C ARG A 97 -9.82 -1.33 -0.57
N ILE A 98 -9.31 -0.17 -0.18
CA ILE A 98 -8.35 0.63 -0.95
C ILE A 98 -6.98 0.57 -0.26
N GLY A 99 -5.96 0.12 -0.99
CA GLY A 99 -4.56 0.23 -0.59
C GLY A 99 -3.93 1.53 -1.09
N GLY A 100 -2.92 2.02 -0.37
CA GLY A 100 -2.09 3.14 -0.83
C GLY A 100 -0.67 3.02 -0.29
N ILE A 101 0.32 3.43 -1.09
CA ILE A 101 1.70 3.47 -0.61
C ILE A 101 1.93 4.68 0.33
N PRO A 102 2.89 4.59 1.29
CA PRO A 102 3.10 5.64 2.30
C PRO A 102 3.41 7.03 1.73
N THR A 103 3.96 7.11 0.52
CA THR A 103 4.24 8.39 -0.15
C THR A 103 3.05 8.97 -0.92
N ILE A 104 1.86 8.36 -0.81
CA ILE A 104 0.60 8.81 -1.45
C ILE A 104 -0.53 8.83 -0.42
N ALA A 105 -0.66 7.78 0.38
CA ALA A 105 -1.81 7.54 1.24
C ALA A 105 -2.16 8.73 2.16
N PRO A 106 -1.22 9.32 2.93
CA PRO A 106 -1.53 10.42 3.84
C PRO A 106 -2.04 11.69 3.14
N TYR A 107 -1.63 11.91 1.90
CA TYR A 107 -1.89 13.15 1.17
C TYR A 107 -3.15 13.09 0.29
N LEU A 108 -3.48 11.89 -0.20
CA LEU A 108 -4.54 11.73 -1.19
C LEU A 108 -5.77 10.98 -0.66
N LEU A 109 -5.60 9.95 0.20
CA LEU A 109 -6.73 9.16 0.69
C LEU A 109 -7.79 9.96 1.45
N PRO A 110 -7.46 10.96 2.31
CA PRO A 110 -8.48 11.73 3.01
C PRO A 110 -9.46 12.44 2.05
N ALA A 111 -8.94 13.02 0.97
CA ALA A 111 -9.76 13.70 -0.04
C ALA A 111 -10.62 12.71 -0.84
N ILE A 112 -10.07 11.55 -1.19
CA ILE A 112 -10.79 10.47 -1.89
C ILE A 112 -11.94 9.96 -1.02
N ILE A 113 -11.66 9.62 0.24
CA ILE A 113 -12.66 9.11 1.18
C ILE A 113 -13.79 10.12 1.35
N GLY A 114 -13.45 11.40 1.57
CA GLY A 114 -14.45 12.46 1.70
C GLY A 114 -15.38 12.56 0.49
N ARG A 115 -14.84 12.49 -0.74
CA ARG A 115 -15.66 12.52 -1.96
C ARG A 115 -16.50 11.27 -2.13
N LEU A 116 -15.92 10.08 -1.98
CA LEU A 116 -16.64 8.82 -2.12
C LEU A 116 -17.76 8.70 -1.09
N SER A 117 -17.55 9.15 0.14
CA SER A 117 -18.59 9.14 1.19
C SER A 117 -19.74 10.12 0.93
N LEU A 118 -19.46 11.23 0.20
CA LEU A 118 -20.51 12.17 -0.21
C LEU A 118 -21.34 11.69 -1.40
N GLU A 119 -20.71 10.91 -2.31
CA GLU A 119 -21.35 10.44 -3.53
C GLU A 119 -22.04 9.08 -3.35
N HIS A 120 -21.65 8.30 -2.30
CA HIS A 120 -22.10 6.93 -2.09
C HIS A 120 -22.39 6.64 -0.59
N ASP A 121 -23.59 6.91 -0.14
CA ASP A 121 -24.03 6.73 1.27
C ASP A 121 -23.89 5.27 1.78
N ASP A 122 -24.01 4.30 0.89
CA ASP A 122 -23.97 2.86 1.22
C ASP A 122 -22.55 2.26 1.11
N LEU A 123 -21.52 3.11 0.99
CA LEU A 123 -20.14 2.65 0.80
C LEU A 123 -19.39 2.57 2.14
N ASP A 124 -18.93 1.36 2.49
CA ASP A 124 -18.07 1.09 3.65
C ASP A 124 -16.61 1.03 3.19
N ILE A 125 -15.87 2.13 3.41
CA ILE A 125 -14.50 2.28 2.91
C ILE A 125 -13.50 1.83 3.95
N HIS A 126 -12.68 0.86 3.58
CA HIS A 126 -11.56 0.38 4.37
C HIS A 126 -10.23 0.76 3.69
N VAL A 127 -9.35 1.43 4.42
CA VAL A 127 -8.07 1.85 3.90
C VAL A 127 -6.93 1.05 4.48
N ARG A 128 -5.91 0.81 3.64
CA ARG A 128 -4.68 0.11 4.00
C ARG A 128 -3.49 0.90 3.46
N GLU A 129 -2.63 1.39 4.37
CA GLU A 129 -1.32 1.91 4.01
C GLU A 129 -0.28 0.81 4.14
N SER A 130 0.48 0.56 3.08
CA SER A 130 1.58 -0.42 3.09
C SER A 130 2.51 -0.24 1.90
N LEU A 131 3.66 -0.93 1.93
CA LEU A 131 4.62 -0.98 0.83
C LEU A 131 4.01 -1.68 -0.41
N THR A 132 4.51 -1.33 -1.59
CA THR A 132 4.02 -1.84 -2.89
C THR A 132 3.96 -3.36 -2.92
N SER A 133 5.02 -4.06 -2.51
CA SER A 133 5.06 -5.53 -2.52
C SER A 133 3.95 -6.16 -1.68
N LYS A 134 3.66 -5.58 -0.52
CA LYS A 134 2.61 -6.06 0.36
C LYS A 134 1.21 -5.76 -0.18
N LEU A 135 1.01 -4.58 -0.79
CA LEU A 135 -0.26 -4.24 -1.45
C LEU A 135 -0.55 -5.18 -2.62
N ILE A 136 0.47 -5.52 -3.42
CA ILE A 136 0.38 -6.51 -4.50
C ILE A 136 -0.04 -7.88 -3.96
N THR A 137 0.60 -8.35 -2.89
CA THR A 137 0.22 -9.61 -2.22
C THR A 137 -1.23 -9.56 -1.73
N GLU A 138 -1.63 -8.47 -1.07
CA GLU A 138 -2.99 -8.32 -0.54
C GLU A 138 -4.05 -8.23 -1.66
N LEU A 139 -3.71 -7.66 -2.83
CA LEU A 139 -4.55 -7.70 -4.03
C LEU A 139 -4.69 -9.12 -4.60
N HIS A 140 -3.58 -9.86 -4.71
CA HIS A 140 -3.62 -11.26 -5.16
C HIS A 140 -4.47 -12.14 -4.25
N GLU A 141 -4.37 -11.95 -2.94
CA GLU A 141 -5.12 -12.70 -1.95
C GLU A 141 -6.58 -12.24 -1.81
N GLY A 142 -7.00 -11.17 -2.51
CA GLY A 142 -8.36 -10.62 -2.43
C GLY A 142 -8.66 -9.87 -1.14
N ARG A 143 -7.63 -9.51 -0.36
CA ARG A 143 -7.78 -8.66 0.84
C ARG A 143 -7.95 -7.19 0.50
N LEU A 144 -7.50 -6.77 -0.69
CA LEU A 144 -7.77 -5.47 -1.27
C LEU A 144 -8.56 -5.60 -2.57
N ASP A 145 -9.37 -4.60 -2.86
CA ASP A 145 -10.09 -4.47 -4.13
C ASP A 145 -9.27 -3.69 -5.14
N THR A 146 -8.56 -2.66 -4.65
CA THR A 146 -7.70 -1.80 -5.46
C THR A 146 -6.54 -1.24 -4.63
N ALA A 147 -5.49 -0.76 -5.31
CA ALA A 147 -4.39 -0.01 -4.68
C ALA A 147 -3.98 1.19 -5.55
N ILE A 148 -3.59 2.29 -4.88
CA ILE A 148 -3.04 3.51 -5.47
C ILE A 148 -1.53 3.51 -5.18
N LEU A 149 -0.73 3.57 -6.26
CA LEU A 149 0.72 3.41 -6.17
C LEU A 149 1.43 4.01 -7.38
N ALA A 150 2.75 3.94 -7.41
CA ALA A 150 3.52 4.38 -8.56
C ALA A 150 3.59 3.28 -9.63
N LEU A 151 3.36 3.65 -10.88
CA LEU A 151 3.44 2.78 -12.05
C LEU A 151 4.80 2.89 -12.74
N PRO A 152 5.20 1.89 -13.57
CA PRO A 152 4.49 0.63 -13.83
C PRO A 152 4.74 -0.43 -12.76
N ILE A 153 3.78 -1.32 -12.56
CA ILE A 153 3.97 -2.55 -11.77
C ILE A 153 4.35 -3.71 -12.68
N SER A 154 3.83 -3.68 -13.92
CA SER A 154 4.14 -4.67 -14.97
C SER A 154 3.80 -6.12 -14.61
N GLU A 155 2.76 -6.33 -13.79
CA GLU A 155 2.25 -7.66 -13.46
C GLU A 155 1.01 -8.01 -14.30
N PRO A 156 1.04 -9.12 -15.09
CA PRO A 156 -0.07 -9.48 -15.98
C PRO A 156 -1.41 -9.73 -15.29
N ALA A 157 -1.39 -10.04 -13.99
CA ALA A 157 -2.60 -10.31 -13.20
C ALA A 157 -3.43 -9.05 -12.91
N PHE A 158 -2.85 -7.86 -13.08
CA PHE A 158 -3.52 -6.60 -12.78
C PHE A 158 -3.90 -5.81 -14.02
N THR A 159 -4.94 -5.01 -13.86
CA THR A 159 -5.25 -3.88 -14.73
C THR A 159 -4.61 -2.65 -14.08
N GLU A 160 -3.82 -1.91 -14.87
CA GLU A 160 -3.20 -0.65 -14.44
C GLU A 160 -3.91 0.51 -15.14
N VAL A 161 -4.27 1.54 -14.38
CA VAL A 161 -4.86 2.78 -14.88
C VAL A 161 -4.03 3.95 -14.38
N ALA A 162 -3.33 4.61 -15.31
CA ALA A 162 -2.60 5.84 -14.99
C ALA A 162 -3.58 6.96 -14.61
N LEU A 163 -3.31 7.66 -13.54
CA LEU A 163 -4.15 8.73 -13.02
C LEU A 163 -3.57 10.11 -13.32
N PHE A 164 -2.32 10.35 -12.93
CA PHE A 164 -1.62 11.62 -13.14
C PHE A 164 -0.10 11.46 -12.97
N GLU A 165 0.63 12.42 -13.53
CA GLU A 165 2.06 12.59 -13.28
C GLU A 165 2.28 13.46 -12.05
N GLU A 166 3.32 13.15 -11.28
CA GLU A 166 3.69 13.85 -10.07
C GLU A 166 5.19 14.16 -10.07
N ASP A 167 5.52 15.42 -9.82
CA ASP A 167 6.90 15.89 -9.75
C ASP A 167 7.55 15.57 -8.40
N PHE A 168 8.87 15.44 -8.41
CA PHE A 168 9.68 15.43 -7.19
C PHE A 168 10.27 16.82 -6.97
N VAL A 169 10.34 17.22 -5.71
CA VAL A 169 10.99 18.44 -5.29
C VAL A 169 12.15 18.15 -4.35
N LEU A 170 13.14 19.01 -4.37
CA LEU A 170 14.28 18.97 -3.44
C LEU A 170 13.89 19.72 -2.16
N VAL A 171 14.07 19.05 -1.03
CA VAL A 171 14.01 19.67 0.30
C VAL A 171 15.43 19.79 0.83
N ARG A 172 15.79 21.00 1.25
CA ARG A 172 17.14 21.39 1.70
C ARG A 172 17.06 22.29 2.93
N PRO A 173 18.14 22.45 3.71
CA PRO A 173 18.18 23.36 4.84
C PRO A 173 17.84 24.80 4.43
N PRO A 174 17.26 25.63 5.32
CA PRO A 174 16.81 26.98 4.97
C PRO A 174 17.97 27.90 4.55
N GLU A 175 19.18 27.70 5.08
CA GLU A 175 20.40 28.43 4.69
C GLU A 175 20.83 28.17 3.24
N ASP A 176 20.29 27.14 2.61
CA ASP A 176 20.55 26.80 1.22
C ASP A 176 19.51 27.37 0.24
N ALA A 177 18.53 28.16 0.75
CA ALA A 177 17.41 28.68 -0.03
C ALA A 177 17.83 29.44 -1.31
N ASP A 178 18.88 30.23 -1.23
CA ASP A 178 19.38 31.05 -2.34
C ASP A 178 20.41 30.34 -3.23
N LYS A 179 20.83 29.12 -2.85
CA LYS A 179 21.77 28.35 -3.69
C LYS A 179 21.07 27.82 -4.94
N PRO A 180 21.79 27.73 -6.06
CA PRO A 180 21.24 27.10 -7.26
C PRO A 180 20.80 25.66 -6.97
N VAL A 181 19.75 25.21 -7.65
CA VAL A 181 19.30 23.82 -7.55
C VAL A 181 20.38 22.93 -8.18
N PRO A 182 20.90 21.93 -7.45
CA PRO A 182 21.94 21.07 -7.97
C PRO A 182 21.40 20.23 -9.14
N ASP A 183 22.25 19.97 -10.10
CA ASP A 183 21.98 18.98 -11.12
C ASP A 183 22.17 17.54 -10.56
N ARG A 184 22.01 16.54 -11.41
CA ARG A 184 22.13 15.13 -11.02
C ARG A 184 23.52 14.77 -10.46
N GLU A 185 24.57 15.41 -10.93
CA GLU A 185 25.93 15.19 -10.45
C GLU A 185 26.13 15.85 -9.10
N GLY A 186 25.68 17.09 -8.95
CA GLY A 186 25.70 17.81 -7.68
C GLY A 186 24.94 17.10 -6.56
N LEU A 187 23.79 16.49 -6.87
CA LEU A 187 23.06 15.68 -5.89
C LEU A 187 23.85 14.47 -5.38
N ARG A 188 24.74 13.90 -6.22
CA ARG A 188 25.58 12.77 -5.79
C ARG A 188 26.66 13.17 -4.79
N GLU A 189 27.09 14.42 -4.80
CA GLU A 189 28.08 14.94 -3.85
C GLU A 189 27.45 15.35 -2.53
N MET A 190 26.12 15.55 -2.51
CA MET A 190 25.38 15.91 -1.32
C MET A 190 25.06 14.69 -0.46
N ARG A 191 24.83 14.90 0.82
CA ARG A 191 24.32 13.86 1.73
C ARG A 191 22.82 13.70 1.47
N LEU A 192 22.47 12.74 0.61
CA LEU A 192 21.10 12.45 0.26
C LEU A 192 20.48 11.50 1.30
N LEU A 193 19.40 11.97 1.93
CA LEU A 193 18.59 11.18 2.86
C LEU A 193 17.49 10.48 2.05
N LEU A 194 17.29 9.17 2.29
CA LEU A 194 16.37 8.33 1.52
C LEU A 194 15.41 7.58 2.44
N LEU A 195 14.29 7.16 1.89
CA LEU A 195 13.43 6.18 2.56
C LEU A 195 14.13 4.82 2.64
N GLU A 196 13.77 4.03 3.65
CA GLU A 196 14.22 2.65 3.83
C GLU A 196 13.93 1.78 2.59
N GLU A 197 14.64 0.66 2.48
CA GLU A 197 14.40 -0.31 1.42
C GLU A 197 12.95 -0.81 1.40
N GLY A 198 12.44 -1.08 0.19
CA GLY A 198 11.05 -1.50 -0.05
C GLY A 198 10.10 -0.35 -0.42
N HIS A 199 10.50 0.89 -0.23
CA HIS A 199 9.76 2.03 -0.77
C HIS A 199 10.12 2.26 -2.24
N CYS A 200 9.15 2.15 -3.16
CA CYS A 200 9.38 2.42 -4.59
C CYS A 200 9.91 3.84 -4.85
N PHE A 201 9.58 4.79 -3.99
CA PHE A 201 10.09 6.16 -4.08
C PHE A 201 11.60 6.25 -3.87
N ARG A 202 12.18 5.40 -3.01
CA ARG A 202 13.65 5.29 -2.86
C ARG A 202 14.30 4.94 -4.20
N ASP A 203 13.80 3.90 -4.87
CA ASP A 203 14.36 3.44 -6.14
C ASP A 203 14.21 4.49 -7.23
N GLN A 204 13.10 5.22 -7.24
CA GLN A 204 12.85 6.34 -8.16
C GLN A 204 13.82 7.50 -7.91
N ALA A 205 14.05 7.88 -6.64
CA ALA A 205 15.01 8.93 -6.28
C ALA A 205 16.44 8.53 -6.64
N LEU A 206 16.85 7.28 -6.35
CA LEU A 206 18.15 6.75 -6.73
C LEU A 206 18.35 6.72 -8.24
N SER A 207 17.32 6.29 -8.98
CA SER A 207 17.34 6.25 -10.45
C SER A 207 17.49 7.66 -11.04
N PHE A 208 16.76 8.64 -10.51
CA PHE A 208 16.91 10.03 -10.94
C PHE A 208 18.33 10.58 -10.71
N CYS A 209 18.88 10.35 -9.52
CA CYS A 209 20.24 10.75 -9.20
C CYS A 209 21.31 9.92 -9.93
N ASN A 210 20.91 8.88 -10.69
CA ASN A 210 21.81 7.91 -11.33
C ASN A 210 22.82 7.31 -10.33
N ILE A 211 22.36 7.04 -9.11
CA ILE A 211 23.14 6.44 -8.03
C ILE A 211 22.87 4.94 -8.06
N GLN A 212 23.92 4.13 -8.30
CA GLN A 212 23.81 2.68 -8.18
C GLN A 212 23.71 2.29 -6.71
N SER A 213 22.73 1.46 -6.36
CA SER A 213 22.43 1.00 -4.98
C SER A 213 23.59 0.27 -4.27
N ALA A 214 24.65 -0.07 -5.00
CA ALA A 214 25.78 -0.88 -4.50
C ALA A 214 26.91 -0.06 -3.84
N LEU A 215 26.83 1.25 -3.76
CA LEU A 215 27.84 2.04 -3.07
C LEU A 215 27.46 2.20 -1.59
N PRO A 216 28.28 1.71 -0.64
CA PRO A 216 28.11 2.00 0.78
C PRO A 216 28.46 3.47 1.01
N ARG A 217 27.49 4.35 0.85
CA ARG A 217 27.52 5.67 1.45
C ARG A 217 26.88 5.55 2.82
N GLU A 218 27.32 6.36 3.76
CA GLU A 218 26.59 6.58 5.02
C GLU A 218 25.22 7.21 4.69
N THR A 219 24.31 6.42 4.11
CA THR A 219 22.94 6.81 3.90
C THR A 219 22.24 6.72 5.24
N LEU A 220 21.74 7.82 5.72
CA LEU A 220 20.75 7.79 6.80
C LEU A 220 19.40 7.54 6.13
N ASP A 221 18.85 6.37 6.39
CA ASP A 221 17.55 5.98 5.90
C ASP A 221 16.48 6.36 6.92
N GLY A 222 15.37 6.91 6.46
CA GLY A 222 14.20 7.21 7.29
C GLY A 222 13.01 6.34 6.91
N SER A 223 12.20 5.99 7.89
CA SER A 223 10.99 5.18 7.68
C SER A 223 9.81 5.95 7.09
N SER A 224 9.88 7.30 7.07
CA SER A 224 8.82 8.17 6.54
C SER A 224 9.37 9.46 5.95
N LEU A 225 8.58 10.12 5.08
CA LEU A 225 8.92 11.44 4.56
C LEU A 225 9.03 12.48 5.67
N SER A 226 8.17 12.40 6.70
CA SER A 226 8.23 13.29 7.87
C SER A 226 9.59 13.20 8.56
N THR A 227 10.12 12.00 8.79
CA THR A 227 11.44 11.81 9.39
C THR A 227 12.53 12.46 8.53
N LEU A 228 12.49 12.24 7.21
CA LEU A 228 13.50 12.81 6.31
C LEU A 228 13.47 14.34 6.33
N VAL A 229 12.29 14.96 6.27
CA VAL A 229 12.15 16.43 6.28
C VAL A 229 12.64 17.03 7.60
N GLN A 230 12.35 16.40 8.75
CA GLN A 230 12.85 16.81 10.06
C GLN A 230 14.39 16.74 10.14
N MET A 231 14.97 15.68 9.55
CA MET A 231 16.43 15.55 9.47
C MET A 231 17.05 16.65 8.60
N VAL A 232 16.41 17.02 7.48
CA VAL A 232 16.84 18.13 6.64
C VAL A 232 16.79 19.44 7.40
N GLY A 233 15.70 19.75 8.11
CA GLY A 233 15.58 20.94 8.95
C GLY A 233 16.61 21.02 10.07
N SER A 234 17.18 19.86 10.48
CA SER A 234 18.29 19.78 11.43
C SER A 234 19.68 19.89 10.76
N GLY A 235 19.77 20.22 9.47
CA GLY A 235 21.02 20.38 8.74
C GLY A 235 21.78 19.09 8.43
N ILE A 236 21.12 17.90 8.52
CA ILE A 236 21.79 16.60 8.34
C ILE A 236 22.10 16.31 6.87
N GLY A 237 21.30 16.84 5.94
CA GLY A 237 21.47 16.60 4.51
C GLY A 237 20.32 17.19 3.69
N VAL A 238 20.05 16.59 2.53
CA VAL A 238 18.94 16.96 1.65
C VAL A 238 18.11 15.74 1.30
N THR A 239 16.85 15.93 0.90
CA THR A 239 16.01 14.82 0.44
C THR A 239 15.15 15.22 -0.74
N LEU A 240 14.64 14.23 -1.47
CA LEU A 240 13.58 14.40 -2.44
C LEU A 240 12.25 13.99 -1.79
N ILE A 241 11.19 14.73 -2.09
CA ILE A 241 9.83 14.34 -1.72
C ILE A 241 8.88 14.55 -2.91
N PRO A 242 7.75 13.82 -2.94
CA PRO A 242 6.68 14.09 -3.91
C PRO A 242 6.08 15.48 -3.66
N GLU A 243 5.71 16.18 -4.73
CA GLU A 243 5.14 17.53 -4.60
C GLU A 243 3.88 17.58 -3.73
N MET A 244 3.02 16.54 -3.79
CA MET A 244 1.83 16.46 -2.95
C MET A 244 2.14 16.40 -1.45
N ALA A 245 3.34 15.96 -1.07
CA ALA A 245 3.74 15.88 0.33
C ALA A 245 4.15 17.26 0.92
N VAL A 246 4.55 18.21 0.07
CA VAL A 246 5.09 19.51 0.51
C VAL A 246 4.17 20.22 1.51
N PRO A 247 2.86 20.45 1.26
CA PRO A 247 2.01 21.20 2.16
C PRO A 247 1.86 20.59 3.57
N VAL A 248 2.10 19.31 3.70
CA VAL A 248 1.99 18.57 4.96
C VAL A 248 3.32 18.47 5.66
N GLU A 249 4.35 18.02 4.95
CA GLU A 249 5.65 17.67 5.55
C GLU A 249 6.52 18.87 5.90
N THR A 250 6.37 19.98 5.19
CA THR A 250 7.16 21.20 5.46
C THR A 250 6.49 22.18 6.42
N ARG A 251 5.26 21.87 6.87
CA ARG A 251 4.46 22.80 7.69
C ARG A 251 5.07 23.09 9.07
N ALA A 252 5.70 22.09 9.67
CA ALA A 252 6.22 22.14 11.04
C ALA A 252 7.75 22.25 11.11
N THR A 253 8.43 22.38 9.98
CA THR A 253 9.89 22.34 9.90
C THR A 253 10.36 23.45 8.98
N ASP A 254 11.33 24.22 9.43
CA ASP A 254 11.94 25.27 8.60
C ASP A 254 12.89 24.61 7.59
N VAL A 255 12.47 24.59 6.33
CA VAL A 255 13.21 24.02 5.20
C VAL A 255 12.93 24.83 3.94
N SER A 256 13.86 24.78 3.00
CA SER A 256 13.69 25.32 1.64
C SER A 256 13.26 24.21 0.69
N VAL A 257 12.23 24.48 -0.13
CA VAL A 257 11.75 23.60 -1.19
C VAL A 257 12.15 24.19 -2.53
N ALA A 258 12.80 23.39 -3.37
CA ALA A 258 13.24 23.82 -4.69
C ALA A 258 12.78 22.84 -5.78
N ARG A 259 12.33 23.37 -6.92
CA ARG A 259 11.97 22.60 -8.11
C ARG A 259 13.19 22.43 -9.00
N PHE A 260 13.32 21.26 -9.59
CA PHE A 260 14.37 21.01 -10.58
C PHE A 260 14.07 21.73 -11.90
N PRO A 261 15.10 22.07 -12.69
CA PRO A 261 14.88 22.50 -14.07
C PRO A 261 14.33 21.35 -14.92
N GLU A 262 13.67 21.72 -16.03
CA GLU A 262 13.18 20.73 -17.00
C GLU A 262 14.33 19.93 -17.66
N PRO A 263 14.18 18.60 -17.86
CA PRO A 263 13.04 17.79 -17.47
C PRO A 263 13.07 17.48 -15.97
N GLN A 264 11.97 17.77 -15.27
CA GLN A 264 11.83 17.46 -13.85
C GLN A 264 11.76 15.93 -13.62
N PRO A 265 12.24 15.46 -12.47
CA PRO A 265 11.97 14.09 -12.07
C PRO A 265 10.49 13.90 -11.74
N THR A 266 9.86 12.93 -12.37
CA THR A 266 8.43 12.64 -12.21
C THR A 266 8.20 11.16 -11.93
N ARG A 267 7.01 10.85 -11.44
CA ARG A 267 6.46 9.51 -11.37
C ARG A 267 5.01 9.49 -11.86
N THR A 268 4.61 8.41 -12.46
CA THR A 268 3.19 8.18 -12.78
C THR A 268 2.50 7.56 -11.57
N ILE A 269 1.49 8.23 -11.04
CA ILE A 269 0.60 7.65 -10.03
C ILE A 269 -0.54 6.96 -10.76
N GLY A 270 -0.84 5.74 -10.32
CA GLY A 270 -1.91 4.94 -10.90
C GLY A 270 -2.69 4.15 -9.88
N MET A 271 -3.75 3.56 -10.36
CA MET A 271 -4.62 2.67 -9.63
C MET A 271 -4.61 1.30 -10.27
N ILE A 272 -4.46 0.26 -9.47
CA ILE A 272 -4.43 -1.12 -9.94
C ILE A 272 -5.49 -1.97 -9.24
N TRP A 273 -5.98 -2.98 -9.95
CA TRP A 273 -6.86 -4.02 -9.42
C TRP A 273 -6.70 -5.33 -10.20
N ARG A 274 -7.17 -6.44 -9.62
CA ARG A 274 -7.14 -7.73 -10.33
C ARG A 274 -7.89 -7.64 -11.64
N ARG A 275 -7.31 -8.17 -12.71
CA ARG A 275 -7.94 -8.22 -14.05
C ARG A 275 -9.29 -8.95 -14.03
N THR A 276 -9.43 -9.93 -13.14
CA THR A 276 -10.63 -10.74 -12.95
C THR A 276 -11.65 -10.10 -12.01
N SER A 277 -11.39 -8.89 -11.48
CA SER A 277 -12.30 -8.25 -10.52
C SER A 277 -13.66 -8.00 -11.12
N PRO A 278 -14.76 -8.52 -10.52
CA PRO A 278 -16.12 -8.20 -10.96
C PRO A 278 -16.46 -6.72 -10.81
N LEU A 279 -15.72 -5.99 -9.94
CA LEU A 279 -15.92 -4.57 -9.67
C LEU A 279 -15.17 -3.66 -10.66
N ALA A 280 -14.57 -4.19 -11.73
CA ALA A 280 -13.73 -3.42 -12.66
C ALA A 280 -14.41 -2.16 -13.22
N GLY A 281 -15.73 -2.20 -13.45
CA GLY A 281 -16.53 -1.05 -13.86
C GLY A 281 -16.53 0.05 -12.81
N GLN A 282 -16.94 -0.29 -11.60
CA GLN A 282 -17.00 0.64 -10.45
C GLN A 282 -15.61 1.15 -10.05
N LEU A 283 -14.57 0.32 -10.17
CA LEU A 283 -13.18 0.73 -9.88
C LEU A 283 -12.67 1.77 -10.88
N ARG A 284 -13.18 1.79 -12.13
CA ARG A 284 -12.91 2.89 -13.06
C ARG A 284 -13.58 4.19 -12.62
N GLU A 285 -14.80 4.13 -12.09
CA GLU A 285 -15.47 5.32 -11.51
C GLU A 285 -14.68 5.85 -10.31
N VAL A 286 -14.23 4.96 -9.44
CA VAL A 286 -13.33 5.34 -8.32
C VAL A 286 -12.05 5.99 -8.85
N ALA A 287 -11.46 5.49 -9.93
CA ALA A 287 -10.25 6.08 -10.53
C ALA A 287 -10.48 7.53 -11.00
N GLU A 288 -11.68 7.85 -11.54
CA GLU A 288 -12.02 9.24 -11.88
C GLU A 288 -12.16 10.13 -10.64
N VAL A 289 -12.75 9.61 -9.56
CA VAL A 289 -12.82 10.34 -8.27
C VAL A 289 -11.42 10.61 -7.73
N VAL A 290 -10.52 9.62 -7.79
CA VAL A 290 -9.11 9.76 -7.38
C VAL A 290 -8.40 10.84 -8.21
N ARG A 291 -8.57 10.82 -9.54
CA ARG A 291 -7.98 11.80 -10.45
C ARG A 291 -8.48 13.23 -10.12
N ALA A 292 -9.79 13.37 -9.93
CA ALA A 292 -10.39 14.66 -9.58
C ALA A 292 -9.94 15.17 -8.21
N ALA A 293 -9.75 14.28 -7.22
CA ALA A 293 -9.24 14.64 -5.90
C ALA A 293 -7.78 15.12 -5.96
N ALA A 294 -6.94 14.45 -6.74
CA ALA A 294 -5.55 14.84 -6.95
C ALA A 294 -5.42 16.21 -7.60
N MET A 295 -6.24 16.49 -8.63
CA MET A 295 -6.23 17.80 -9.30
C MET A 295 -6.68 18.94 -8.39
N ALA A 296 -7.65 18.71 -7.52
CA ALA A 296 -8.14 19.72 -6.57
C ALA A 296 -7.11 20.05 -5.47
N GLY A 297 -6.21 19.11 -5.14
CA GLY A 297 -5.15 19.29 -4.14
C GLY A 297 -3.86 19.93 -4.69
N ARG A 298 -3.75 20.10 -6.01
CA ARG A 298 -2.55 20.76 -6.59
C ARG A 298 -2.60 22.27 -6.30
N PRO A 299 -1.49 22.88 -5.85
CA PRO A 299 -1.42 24.34 -5.73
C PRO A 299 -1.61 25.00 -7.10
N ALA A 300 -2.37 26.11 -7.13
CA ALA A 300 -2.78 26.82 -8.35
C ALA A 300 -1.63 27.45 -9.20
N ASN A 301 -0.37 27.14 -8.90
CA ASN A 301 0.83 27.72 -9.54
C ASN A 301 1.63 26.71 -10.38
N ALA A 302 1.00 25.67 -10.92
CA ALA A 302 1.64 24.73 -11.85
C ALA A 302 1.09 24.96 -13.27
N ALA A 303 1.25 26.18 -13.81
CA ALA A 303 1.04 26.51 -15.21
C ALA A 303 2.14 27.44 -15.70
#